data_7ef8bf8552cf42519e9d00704edb93d6
#
_entry.id   7ef8bf8552cf42519e9d00704edb93d6
#
_cell.length_a   1.000
_cell.length_b   1.000
_cell.length_c   1.000
_cell.angle_alpha   90.00
_cell.angle_beta   90.00
_cell.angle_gamma   90.00
#
_symmetry.space_group_name_H-M   'P 1'
#
loop_
_entity.id
_entity.type
_entity.pdbx_description
1 polymer ?
#
loop_
_entity_poly.entity_id
_entity_poly.type
_entity_poly.pdbx_seq_one_letter_code
_entity_poly.pdbx_strand_id
1 'polypeptide(L)'
;VAVSDPVYPVYVDTNVMAGRTGGAAEKGRYENIVYMPCTAENNFVPDLPKQKVDMIYLCYPNNPTGAVATKDQLEKWVSYAKENKAVIFYDSAYEAFISDESIPHSIYEVDGAKEVAIEFRSFSKTAGFTGVRCAYSVVPKQLKAYTKDGSVTELNPLWRRRHCTKF
;
A
#
# COMPACT_ATOMS: atom_id res chain seq x y z
N VAL A 1 5.97 -9.90 -0.13
CA VAL A 1 5.52 -8.53 0.16
C VAL A 1 6.53 -7.55 -0.39
N ALA A 2 6.08 -6.43 -1.01
CA ALA A 2 6.96 -5.37 -1.47
C ALA A 2 6.74 -4.08 -0.67
N VAL A 3 7.82 -3.40 -0.32
CA VAL A 3 7.83 -2.10 0.38
C VAL A 3 8.84 -1.17 -0.26
N SER A 4 8.57 0.14 -0.25
CA SER A 4 9.57 1.15 -0.60
C SER A 4 10.75 1.11 0.40
N ASP A 5 11.94 1.54 0.00
CA ASP A 5 13.11 1.63 0.87
C ASP A 5 13.85 2.95 0.62
N PRO A 6 13.75 3.94 1.53
CA PRO A 6 13.14 3.88 2.87
C PRO A 6 11.61 3.95 2.88
N VAL A 7 11.01 3.44 3.97
CA VAL A 7 9.57 3.43 4.18
C VAL A 7 9.23 3.51 5.67
N TYR A 8 7.96 3.77 5.98
CA TYR A 8 7.44 3.70 7.36
C TYR A 8 7.60 2.28 7.92
N PRO A 9 8.37 2.09 9.02
CA PRO A 9 8.80 0.77 9.49
C PRO A 9 7.66 -0.20 9.80
N VAL A 10 6.50 0.33 10.19
CA VAL A 10 5.33 -0.47 10.58
C VAL A 10 4.86 -1.43 9.48
N TYR A 11 5.10 -1.13 8.19
CA TYR A 11 4.74 -2.07 7.12
C TYR A 11 5.57 -3.35 7.20
N VAL A 12 6.85 -3.23 7.54
CA VAL A 12 7.71 -4.40 7.78
C VAL A 12 7.29 -5.10 9.08
N ASP A 13 7.16 -4.34 10.18
CA ASP A 13 6.85 -4.88 11.50
C ASP A 13 5.54 -5.66 11.53
N THR A 14 4.49 -5.16 10.87
CA THR A 14 3.21 -5.86 10.81
C THR A 14 3.30 -7.18 10.06
N ASN A 15 4.15 -7.27 9.04
CA ASN A 15 4.39 -8.52 8.32
C ASN A 15 5.26 -9.50 9.14
N VAL A 16 6.21 -8.98 9.95
CA VAL A 16 6.97 -9.79 10.91
C VAL A 16 6.02 -10.41 11.93
N MET A 17 5.17 -9.60 12.56
CA MET A 17 4.16 -10.07 13.52
C MET A 17 3.18 -11.07 12.91
N ALA A 18 2.89 -10.95 11.62
CA ALA A 18 2.03 -11.90 10.90
C ALA A 18 2.76 -13.18 10.43
N GLY A 19 4.06 -13.31 10.69
CA GLY A 19 4.85 -14.45 10.25
C GLY A 19 5.03 -14.56 8.73
N ARG A 20 5.05 -13.43 8.03
CA ARG A 20 5.07 -13.37 6.55
C ARG A 20 6.43 -13.04 5.96
N THR A 21 7.43 -12.78 6.80
CA THR A 21 8.71 -12.23 6.37
C THR A 21 9.81 -13.25 6.10
N GLY A 22 9.61 -14.51 6.48
CA GLY A 22 10.70 -15.47 6.51
C GLY A 22 11.71 -15.16 7.62
N GLY A 23 12.93 -15.66 7.47
CA GLY A 23 14.03 -15.42 8.38
C GLY A 23 14.57 -13.98 8.32
N ALA A 24 15.28 -13.58 9.36
CA ALA A 24 16.08 -12.36 9.33
C ALA A 24 17.26 -12.53 8.36
N ALA A 25 17.43 -11.58 7.48
CA ALA A 25 18.55 -11.48 6.56
C ALA A 25 19.56 -10.43 7.03
N GLU A 26 20.63 -10.23 6.29
CA GLU A 26 21.64 -9.23 6.61
C GLU A 26 21.08 -7.80 6.64
N LYS A 27 21.70 -6.93 7.40
CA LYS A 27 21.41 -5.49 7.48
C LYS A 27 19.96 -5.17 7.92
N GLY A 28 19.37 -5.98 8.78
CA GLY A 28 18.01 -5.74 9.31
C GLY A 28 16.90 -5.96 8.30
N ARG A 29 17.17 -6.64 7.20
CA ARG A 29 16.17 -7.03 6.19
C ARG A 29 15.60 -8.40 6.49
N TYR A 30 14.54 -8.77 5.75
CA TYR A 30 13.87 -10.07 5.84
C TYR A 30 13.79 -10.72 4.47
N GLU A 31 13.91 -12.06 4.44
CA GLU A 31 14.03 -12.86 3.19
C GLU A 31 12.84 -12.70 2.25
N ASN A 32 11.61 -12.65 2.78
CA ASN A 32 10.38 -12.60 1.98
C ASN A 32 9.84 -11.17 1.78
N ILE A 33 10.66 -10.16 2.04
CA ILE A 33 10.32 -8.76 1.74
C ILE A 33 11.18 -8.27 0.58
N VAL A 34 10.51 -7.75 -0.43
CA VAL A 34 11.11 -7.06 -1.56
C VAL A 34 11.24 -5.59 -1.20
N TYR A 35 12.45 -5.14 -0.95
CA TYR A 35 12.76 -3.75 -0.70
C TYR A 35 13.01 -3.04 -2.02
N MET A 36 12.19 -2.04 -2.33
CA MET A 36 12.23 -1.29 -3.59
C MET A 36 12.97 0.03 -3.36
N PRO A 37 14.19 0.21 -3.89
CA PRO A 37 14.99 1.41 -3.61
C PRO A 37 14.30 2.70 -4.05
N CYS A 38 14.27 3.68 -3.17
CA CYS A 38 13.85 5.05 -3.43
C CYS A 38 15.06 5.95 -3.29
N THR A 39 15.62 6.37 -4.42
CA THR A 39 16.88 7.12 -4.50
C THR A 39 16.68 8.44 -5.26
N ALA A 40 17.67 9.31 -5.24
CA ALA A 40 17.62 10.55 -6.01
C ALA A 40 17.48 10.32 -7.52
N GLU A 41 18.06 9.24 -8.03
CA GLU A 41 18.05 8.89 -9.45
C GLU A 41 16.63 8.51 -9.95
N ASN A 42 15.78 7.96 -9.07
CA ASN A 42 14.40 7.64 -9.41
C ASN A 42 13.37 8.62 -8.77
N ASN A 43 13.83 9.80 -8.37
CA ASN A 43 13.02 10.82 -7.68
C ASN A 43 12.27 10.27 -6.45
N PHE A 44 12.88 9.34 -5.75
CA PHE A 44 12.33 8.63 -4.58
C PHE A 44 10.99 7.90 -4.83
N VAL A 45 10.67 7.61 -6.09
CA VAL A 45 9.55 6.76 -6.48
C VAL A 45 10.12 5.45 -7.02
N PRO A 46 9.83 4.30 -6.38
CA PRO A 46 10.49 3.06 -6.74
C PRO A 46 10.00 2.50 -8.06
N ASP A 47 10.87 1.77 -8.74
CA ASP A 47 10.50 0.95 -9.88
C ASP A 47 9.65 -0.25 -9.45
N LEU A 48 8.90 -0.80 -10.40
CA LEU A 48 8.13 -2.03 -10.21
C LEU A 48 9.07 -3.19 -9.83
N PRO A 49 8.66 -4.06 -8.89
CA PRO A 49 9.48 -5.21 -8.51
C PRO A 49 9.66 -6.17 -9.69
N LYS A 50 10.89 -6.67 -9.86
CA LYS A 50 11.22 -7.63 -10.93
C LYS A 50 10.65 -9.03 -10.69
N GLN A 51 10.32 -9.33 -9.46
CA GLN A 51 9.75 -10.62 -9.04
C GLN A 51 8.29 -10.45 -8.66
N LYS A 52 7.52 -11.51 -8.81
CA LYS A 52 6.13 -11.54 -8.37
C LYS A 52 6.03 -11.33 -6.87
N VAL A 53 5.08 -10.48 -6.46
CA VAL A 53 4.70 -10.25 -5.07
C VAL A 53 3.18 -10.33 -4.92
N ASP A 54 2.69 -10.69 -3.74
CA ASP A 54 1.25 -10.83 -3.48
C ASP A 54 0.67 -9.57 -2.83
N MET A 55 1.52 -8.76 -2.20
CA MET A 55 1.13 -7.54 -1.48
C MET A 55 2.17 -6.45 -1.69
N ILE A 56 1.68 -5.24 -1.92
CA ILE A 56 2.51 -4.06 -2.20
C ILE A 56 2.06 -2.94 -1.25
N TYR A 57 2.99 -2.38 -0.49
CA TYR A 57 2.73 -1.15 0.27
C TYR A 57 3.22 0.04 -0.53
N LEU A 58 2.33 0.99 -0.78
CA LEU A 58 2.64 2.29 -1.37
C LEU A 58 2.14 3.38 -0.42
N CYS A 59 2.99 4.35 -0.13
CA CYS A 59 2.64 5.50 0.71
C CYS A 59 2.92 6.77 -0.09
N TYR A 60 1.89 7.56 -0.37
CA TYR A 60 2.07 8.82 -1.08
C TYR A 60 1.16 9.92 -0.52
N PRO A 61 1.73 11.06 -0.13
CA PRO A 61 3.18 11.33 0.00
C PRO A 61 3.89 10.33 0.91
N ASN A 62 5.12 9.92 0.52
CA ASN A 62 5.84 8.86 1.23
C ASN A 62 6.43 9.34 2.56
N ASN A 63 6.33 8.53 3.58
CA ASN A 63 7.09 8.66 4.80
C ASN A 63 8.32 7.70 4.73
N PRO A 64 9.59 8.20 4.69
CA PRO A 64 10.01 9.53 5.14
C PRO A 64 10.34 10.54 4.03
N THR A 65 10.29 10.19 2.74
CA THR A 65 10.90 10.99 1.67
C THR A 65 10.08 12.20 1.21
N GLY A 66 8.77 12.20 1.49
CA GLY A 66 7.84 13.21 0.98
C GLY A 66 7.50 13.06 -0.51
N ALA A 67 8.07 12.06 -1.19
CA ALA A 67 7.81 11.83 -2.62
C ALA A 67 6.34 11.53 -2.88
N VAL A 68 5.86 11.96 -4.04
CA VAL A 68 4.52 11.70 -4.56
C VAL A 68 4.61 10.92 -5.87
N ALA A 69 3.57 10.18 -6.21
CA ALA A 69 3.50 9.48 -7.49
C ALA A 69 2.57 10.19 -8.46
N THR A 70 2.96 10.28 -9.71
CA THR A 70 2.08 10.78 -10.78
C THR A 70 1.00 9.75 -11.09
N LYS A 71 -0.04 10.18 -11.80
CA LYS A 71 -1.11 9.28 -12.26
C LYS A 71 -0.55 8.14 -13.10
N ASP A 72 0.34 8.43 -14.05
CA ASP A 72 0.97 7.43 -14.92
C ASP A 72 1.78 6.39 -14.13
N GLN A 73 2.43 6.82 -13.04
CA GLN A 73 3.16 5.91 -12.16
C GLN A 73 2.19 4.99 -11.40
N LEU A 74 1.08 5.54 -10.90
CA LEU A 74 0.06 4.73 -10.21
C LEU A 74 -0.65 3.78 -11.17
N GLU A 75 -0.87 4.16 -12.44
CA GLU A 75 -1.41 3.27 -13.48
C GLU A 75 -0.52 2.04 -13.71
N LYS A 76 0.80 2.23 -13.72
CA LYS A 76 1.77 1.12 -13.81
C LYS A 76 1.64 0.17 -12.61
N TRP A 77 1.49 0.71 -11.40
CA TRP A 77 1.28 -0.10 -10.18
C TRP A 77 -0.02 -0.88 -10.22
N VAL A 78 -1.10 -0.27 -10.67
CA VAL A 78 -2.40 -0.93 -10.82
C VAL A 78 -2.33 -2.05 -11.86
N SER A 79 -1.68 -1.79 -13.00
CA SER A 79 -1.47 -2.79 -14.06
C SER A 79 -0.64 -3.97 -13.55
N TYR A 80 0.50 -3.68 -12.89
CA TYR A 80 1.34 -4.70 -12.28
C TYR A 80 0.56 -5.56 -11.26
N ALA A 81 -0.25 -4.93 -10.41
CA ALA A 81 -1.03 -5.65 -9.41
C ALA A 81 -2.08 -6.57 -10.04
N LYS A 82 -2.73 -6.14 -11.11
CA LYS A 82 -3.67 -6.98 -11.88
C LYS A 82 -2.97 -8.19 -12.51
N GLU A 83 -1.87 -7.98 -13.21
CA GLU A 83 -1.10 -9.01 -13.89
C GLU A 83 -0.56 -10.06 -12.91
N ASN A 84 -0.05 -9.61 -11.76
CA ASN A 84 0.56 -10.47 -10.75
C ASN A 84 -0.41 -11.00 -9.70
N LYS A 85 -1.70 -10.62 -9.78
CA LYS A 85 -2.72 -11.00 -8.79
C LYS A 85 -2.36 -10.50 -7.38
N ALA A 86 -1.73 -9.33 -7.29
CA ALA A 86 -1.33 -8.70 -6.05
C ALA A 86 -2.39 -7.74 -5.52
N VAL A 87 -2.31 -7.41 -4.23
CA VAL A 87 -3.13 -6.37 -3.58
C VAL A 87 -2.23 -5.21 -3.18
N ILE A 88 -2.63 -3.99 -3.56
CA ILE A 88 -1.99 -2.75 -3.15
C ILE A 88 -2.60 -2.28 -1.84
N PHE A 89 -1.76 -2.02 -0.85
CA PHE A 89 -2.07 -1.30 0.37
C PHE A 89 -1.58 0.14 0.18
N TYR A 90 -2.52 1.03 -0.15
CA TYR A 90 -2.23 2.43 -0.47
C TYR A 90 -2.46 3.30 0.75
N ASP A 91 -1.39 3.81 1.33
CA ASP A 91 -1.45 4.69 2.50
C ASP A 91 -1.46 6.16 2.07
N SER A 92 -2.60 6.82 2.27
CA SER A 92 -2.85 8.23 1.96
C SER A 92 -2.88 9.10 3.23
N ALA A 93 -2.16 8.73 4.28
CA ALA A 93 -2.19 9.48 5.55
C ALA A 93 -1.73 10.94 5.40
N TYR A 94 -0.96 11.26 4.36
CA TYR A 94 -0.40 12.59 4.11
C TYR A 94 -1.02 13.29 2.88
N GLU A 95 -2.10 12.77 2.29
CA GLU A 95 -2.68 13.28 1.06
C GLU A 95 -3.07 14.76 1.10
N ALA A 96 -3.48 15.26 2.26
CA ALA A 96 -3.84 16.67 2.45
C ALA A 96 -2.65 17.64 2.28
N PHE A 97 -1.42 17.15 2.21
CA PHE A 97 -0.23 17.96 1.96
C PHE A 97 0.17 18.01 0.48
N ILE A 98 -0.55 17.32 -0.39
CA ILE A 98 -0.40 17.46 -1.84
C ILE A 98 -0.96 18.81 -2.23
N SER A 99 -0.13 19.66 -2.82
CA SER A 99 -0.50 21.02 -3.27
C SER A 99 -0.56 21.15 -4.80
N ASP A 100 -0.09 20.15 -5.53
CA ASP A 100 -0.12 20.11 -6.99
C ASP A 100 -1.37 19.33 -7.44
N GLU A 101 -2.31 20.03 -8.08
CA GLU A 101 -3.58 19.46 -8.54
C GLU A 101 -3.43 18.34 -9.60
N SER A 102 -2.24 18.21 -10.22
CA SER A 102 -1.95 17.15 -11.17
C SER A 102 -1.61 15.80 -10.48
N ILE A 103 -1.33 15.83 -9.18
CA ILE A 103 -0.97 14.64 -8.40
C ILE A 103 -2.23 14.03 -7.77
N PRO A 104 -2.51 12.74 -7.99
CA PRO A 104 -3.68 12.09 -7.41
C PRO A 104 -3.68 12.11 -5.88
N HIS A 105 -4.82 12.46 -5.28
CA HIS A 105 -5.06 12.39 -3.85
C HIS A 105 -5.56 11.02 -3.40
N SER A 106 -5.96 10.17 -4.36
CA SER A 106 -6.46 8.83 -4.12
C SER A 106 -5.99 7.88 -5.22
N ILE A 107 -5.68 6.65 -4.84
CA ILE A 107 -5.41 5.62 -5.86
C ILE A 107 -6.63 5.34 -6.73
N TYR A 108 -7.83 5.65 -6.24
CA TYR A 108 -9.07 5.42 -6.98
C TYR A 108 -9.34 6.45 -8.10
N GLU A 109 -8.46 7.42 -8.27
CA GLU A 109 -8.40 8.27 -9.46
C GLU A 109 -7.79 7.55 -10.67
N VAL A 110 -7.23 6.35 -10.42
CA VAL A 110 -6.70 5.46 -11.45
C VAL A 110 -7.72 4.38 -11.79
N ASP A 111 -7.98 4.20 -13.08
CA ASP A 111 -8.91 3.20 -13.58
C ASP A 111 -8.48 1.78 -13.20
N GLY A 112 -9.43 1.01 -12.68
CA GLY A 112 -9.19 -0.36 -12.26
C GLY A 112 -8.56 -0.53 -10.87
N ALA A 113 -8.16 0.54 -10.19
CA ALA A 113 -7.59 0.46 -8.85
C ALA A 113 -8.55 -0.19 -7.82
N LYS A 114 -9.87 -0.02 -7.99
CA LYS A 114 -10.88 -0.64 -7.11
C LYS A 114 -10.87 -2.18 -7.14
N GLU A 115 -10.24 -2.78 -8.13
CA GLU A 115 -10.12 -4.24 -8.24
C GLU A 115 -8.91 -4.80 -7.47
N VAL A 116 -7.90 -3.94 -7.18
CA VAL A 116 -6.60 -4.38 -6.66
C VAL A 116 -6.10 -3.60 -5.45
N ALA A 117 -6.78 -2.54 -5.00
CA ALA A 117 -6.26 -1.67 -3.94
C ALA A 117 -7.20 -1.51 -2.75
N ILE A 118 -6.60 -1.45 -1.55
CA ILE A 118 -7.20 -0.93 -0.32
C ILE A 118 -6.53 0.41 -0.04
N GLU A 119 -7.32 1.44 0.24
CA GLU A 119 -6.80 2.76 0.62
C GLU A 119 -7.00 3.00 2.11
N PHE A 120 -5.95 3.52 2.76
CA PHE A 120 -5.94 3.88 4.16
C PHE A 120 -5.86 5.39 4.32
N ARG A 121 -6.75 5.95 5.13
CA ARG A 121 -6.84 7.39 5.44
C ARG A 121 -6.70 7.60 6.94
N SER A 122 -6.04 8.69 7.34
CA SER A 122 -5.82 9.02 8.74
C SER A 122 -6.09 10.49 9.01
N PHE A 123 -6.82 10.77 10.08
CA PHE A 123 -7.00 12.14 10.59
C PHE A 123 -5.85 12.60 11.49
N SER A 124 -4.89 11.72 11.77
CA SER A 124 -3.72 12.05 12.59
C SER A 124 -2.93 13.24 12.05
N LYS A 125 -2.83 13.35 10.72
CA LYS A 125 -2.07 14.42 10.04
C LYS A 125 -3.00 15.54 9.57
N THR A 126 -4.00 15.20 8.78
CA THR A 126 -4.94 16.16 8.17
C THR A 126 -5.66 17.04 9.19
N ALA A 127 -6.13 16.46 10.32
CA ALA A 127 -6.85 17.17 11.35
C ALA A 127 -6.04 17.42 12.63
N GLY A 128 -4.75 17.04 12.66
CA GLY A 128 -3.94 17.09 13.88
C GLY A 128 -4.41 16.14 14.98
N PHE A 129 -5.15 15.08 14.65
CA PHE A 129 -5.81 14.18 15.60
C PHE A 129 -4.96 12.97 15.97
N THR A 130 -3.65 13.11 16.09
CA THR A 130 -2.75 11.99 16.38
C THR A 130 -3.14 11.24 17.67
N GLY A 131 -3.53 11.96 18.71
CA GLY A 131 -3.96 11.38 19.99
C GLY A 131 -5.37 10.77 19.97
N VAL A 132 -6.23 11.19 19.06
CA VAL A 132 -7.63 10.73 18.95
C VAL A 132 -7.73 9.32 18.35
N ARG A 133 -6.73 8.88 17.60
CA ARG A 133 -6.66 7.57 16.96
C ARG A 133 -7.82 7.32 15.98
N CYS A 134 -8.09 8.30 15.12
CA CYS A 134 -9.15 8.23 14.12
C CYS A 134 -8.58 7.99 12.73
N ALA A 135 -9.04 6.93 12.07
CA ALA A 135 -8.64 6.55 10.71
C ALA A 135 -9.76 5.73 10.06
N TYR A 136 -9.72 5.59 8.75
CA TYR A 136 -10.62 4.68 8.03
C TYR A 136 -9.91 4.00 6.87
N SER A 137 -10.50 2.88 6.43
CA SER A 137 -10.05 2.13 5.27
C SER A 137 -11.15 2.04 4.23
N VAL A 138 -10.79 2.24 2.98
CA VAL A 138 -11.68 2.05 1.83
C VAL A 138 -11.36 0.70 1.20
N VAL A 139 -12.31 -0.23 1.29
CA VAL A 139 -12.17 -1.59 0.73
C VAL A 139 -13.29 -1.79 -0.30
N PRO A 140 -13.01 -1.64 -1.59
CA PRO A 140 -14.02 -1.77 -2.64
C PRO A 140 -14.66 -3.15 -2.66
N LYS A 141 -15.94 -3.21 -3.09
CA LYS A 141 -16.65 -4.50 -3.26
C LYS A 141 -16.05 -5.35 -4.39
N GLN A 142 -15.45 -4.68 -5.39
CA GLN A 142 -14.80 -5.35 -6.53
C GLN A 142 -13.43 -5.95 -6.19
N LEU A 143 -12.85 -5.60 -5.04
CA LEU A 143 -11.51 -6.02 -4.66
C LEU A 143 -11.43 -7.53 -4.48
N LYS A 144 -10.55 -8.15 -5.24
CA LYS A 144 -10.28 -9.58 -5.24
C LYS A 144 -8.91 -9.88 -4.65
N ALA A 145 -8.80 -10.99 -3.97
CA ALA A 145 -7.53 -11.59 -3.62
C ALA A 145 -7.48 -13.03 -4.14
N TYR A 146 -6.28 -13.57 -4.18
CA TYR A 146 -6.04 -14.91 -4.70
C TYR A 146 -5.38 -15.76 -3.62
N THR A 147 -5.90 -16.95 -3.43
CA THR A 147 -5.35 -17.94 -2.52
C THR A 147 -4.17 -18.66 -3.17
N LYS A 148 -3.41 -19.44 -2.39
CA LYS A 148 -2.24 -20.17 -2.91
C LYS A 148 -2.57 -21.16 -4.03
N ASP A 149 -3.77 -21.72 -4.01
CA ASP A 149 -4.28 -22.62 -5.05
C ASP A 149 -4.82 -21.87 -6.29
N GLY A 150 -4.79 -20.54 -6.27
CA GLY A 150 -5.24 -19.68 -7.37
C GLY A 150 -6.72 -19.35 -7.35
N SER A 151 -7.49 -19.83 -6.37
CA SER A 151 -8.90 -19.47 -6.25
C SER A 151 -9.07 -18.01 -5.87
N VAL A 152 -10.19 -17.41 -6.32
CA VAL A 152 -10.50 -16.00 -6.12
C VAL A 152 -11.34 -15.82 -4.86
N THR A 153 -10.98 -14.84 -4.04
CA THR A 153 -11.72 -14.47 -2.84
C THR A 153 -12.06 -12.99 -2.86
N GLU A 154 -13.30 -12.65 -2.56
CA GLU A 154 -13.72 -11.27 -2.35
C GLU A 154 -13.25 -10.78 -0.97
N LEU A 155 -12.42 -9.73 -0.95
CA LEU A 155 -11.86 -9.22 0.30
C LEU A 155 -12.84 -8.37 1.12
N ASN A 156 -13.77 -7.64 0.48
CA ASN A 156 -14.68 -6.76 1.20
C ASN A 156 -15.53 -7.47 2.25
N PRO A 157 -16.18 -8.63 1.99
CA PRO A 157 -16.94 -9.35 3.01
C PRO A 157 -16.07 -9.85 4.16
N LEU A 158 -14.83 -10.27 3.88
CA LEU A 158 -13.88 -10.73 4.89
C LEU A 158 -13.43 -9.57 5.77
N TRP A 159 -13.11 -8.42 5.17
CA TRP A 159 -12.73 -7.22 5.88
C TRP A 159 -13.84 -6.74 6.81
N ARG A 160 -15.08 -6.68 6.31
CA ARG A 160 -16.24 -6.29 7.12
C ARG A 160 -16.44 -7.18 8.34
N ARG A 161 -16.30 -8.49 8.21
CA ARG A 161 -16.41 -9.42 9.35
C ARG A 161 -15.36 -9.15 10.44
N ARG A 162 -14.19 -8.67 10.06
CA ARG A 162 -13.07 -8.41 11.00
C ARG A 162 -13.16 -7.04 11.65
N HIS A 163 -13.71 -6.04 10.95
CA HIS A 163 -13.62 -4.63 11.32
C HIS A 163 -14.98 -3.97 11.61
N CYS A 164 -16.09 -4.58 11.18
CA CYS A 164 -17.40 -4.06 11.54
C CYS A 164 -17.79 -4.53 12.93
N THR A 165 -17.77 -3.61 13.88
CA THR A 165 -18.52 -3.73 15.11
C THR A 165 -19.99 -3.45 14.78
N LYS A 166 -20.89 -4.41 15.09
CA LYS A 166 -22.31 -4.09 15.19
C LYS A 166 -22.49 -3.32 16.50
N PHE A 167 -22.83 -2.07 16.40
CA PHE A 167 -23.44 -1.33 17.50
C PHE A 167 -24.93 -1.59 17.49
#